data_bad8211f7f3a490d48fc57faf5bfb5cc
#
_entry.id   bad8211f7f3a490d48fc57faf5bfb5cc
#
_cell.length_a   1.000
_cell.length_b   1.000
_cell.length_c   1.000
_cell.angle_alpha   90.00
_cell.angle_beta   90.00
_cell.angle_gamma   90.00
#
_symmetry.space_group_name_H-M   'P 1'
#
loop_
_entity.id
_entity.type
_entity.pdbx_description
1 polymer ?
#
loop_
_entity_poly.entity_id
_entity_poly.type
_entity_poly.pdbx_seq_one_letter_code
_entity_poly.pdbx_strand_id
1 'polypeptide(L)'
;HGNVPFLFFFHPKNIKEIHYLLKRDGFDHPVCIDINDMLNKLNKLNKFRTDMTFQTFLLDKNNKVIIVGNPINNQNVKDLYLKQITGKDNPNKNIPKTTVEVNQTDIDFGTFDKFKKKETTIEVKNTGESPLVIVDVSTTCGCTAATYDKRPAKPGESLRVQVKITPKDTGFFDEVVTIKYNSINNQPVKVKIKGNVR
;
A
#
# COMPACT_ATOMS: atom_id res chain seq x y z
N HIS A 1 20.32 10.11 -5.65
CA HIS A 1 19.83 8.91 -4.97
C HIS A 1 20.17 7.73 -5.86
N GLY A 2 20.96 6.76 -5.34
CA GLY A 2 21.34 5.57 -6.08
C GLY A 2 20.12 4.77 -6.51
N ASN A 3 20.10 4.32 -7.76
CA ASN A 3 19.04 3.48 -8.28
C ASN A 3 19.17 2.10 -7.63
N VAL A 4 18.19 1.70 -6.80
CA VAL A 4 18.16 0.35 -6.22
C VAL A 4 17.38 -0.52 -7.18
N PRO A 5 18.02 -1.51 -7.84
CA PRO A 5 17.31 -2.39 -8.74
C PRO A 5 16.38 -3.33 -7.96
N PHE A 6 15.20 -3.56 -8.51
CA PHE A 6 14.28 -4.60 -8.04
C PHE A 6 14.38 -5.80 -8.97
N LEU A 7 14.47 -6.99 -8.38
CA LEU A 7 14.48 -8.24 -9.09
C LEU A 7 13.42 -9.17 -8.50
N PHE A 8 12.57 -9.70 -9.34
CA PHE A 8 11.45 -10.56 -8.95
C PHE A 8 11.69 -12.00 -9.40
N PHE A 9 11.50 -12.93 -8.48
CA PHE A 9 11.56 -14.37 -8.77
C PHE A 9 10.16 -14.97 -8.62
N PHE A 10 9.69 -15.63 -9.67
CA PHE A 10 8.42 -16.33 -9.66
C PHE A 10 8.64 -17.83 -9.89
N HIS A 11 8.00 -18.64 -9.07
CA HIS A 11 7.89 -20.08 -9.27
C HIS A 11 6.44 -20.42 -9.63
N PRO A 12 6.02 -20.22 -10.90
CA PRO A 12 4.65 -20.44 -11.33
C PRO A 12 4.34 -21.90 -11.58
N LYS A 13 3.11 -22.31 -11.30
CA LYS A 13 2.59 -23.61 -11.75
C LYS A 13 2.38 -23.64 -13.27
N ASN A 14 2.10 -22.49 -13.88
CA ASN A 14 1.87 -22.33 -15.30
C ASN A 14 2.62 -21.09 -15.84
N ILE A 15 3.60 -21.34 -16.70
CA ILE A 15 4.44 -20.29 -17.26
C ILE A 15 3.66 -19.35 -18.20
N LYS A 16 2.72 -19.90 -18.99
CA LYS A 16 1.92 -19.09 -19.93
C LYS A 16 1.01 -18.12 -19.18
N GLU A 17 0.47 -18.57 -18.07
CA GLU A 17 -0.39 -17.75 -17.20
C GLU A 17 0.38 -16.59 -16.57
N ILE A 18 1.57 -16.83 -16.02
CA ILE A 18 2.37 -15.74 -15.42
C ILE A 18 2.81 -14.73 -16.48
N HIS A 19 3.19 -15.15 -17.67
CA HIS A 19 3.54 -14.24 -18.77
C HIS A 19 2.33 -13.39 -19.18
N TYR A 20 1.14 -13.99 -19.26
CA TYR A 20 -0.09 -13.27 -19.56
C TYR A 20 -0.40 -12.22 -18.49
N LEU A 21 -0.33 -12.59 -17.21
CA LEU A 21 -0.59 -11.69 -16.09
C LEU A 21 0.37 -10.49 -16.06
N LEU A 22 1.68 -10.76 -16.16
CA LEU A 22 2.70 -9.72 -16.18
C LEU A 22 2.49 -8.72 -17.34
N LYS A 23 2.14 -9.22 -18.53
CA LYS A 23 1.86 -8.38 -19.69
C LYS A 23 0.56 -7.59 -19.53
N ARG A 24 -0.51 -8.23 -19.02
CA ARG A 24 -1.80 -7.60 -18.78
C ARG A 24 -1.68 -6.43 -17.80
N ASP A 25 -0.90 -6.62 -16.73
CA ASP A 25 -0.76 -5.65 -15.63
C ASP A 25 0.36 -4.62 -15.90
N GLY A 26 0.98 -4.65 -17.10
CA GLY A 26 2.04 -3.72 -17.48
C GLY A 26 3.27 -3.78 -16.57
N PHE A 27 3.60 -4.98 -16.08
CA PHE A 27 4.72 -5.18 -15.17
C PHE A 27 6.05 -5.11 -15.94
N ASP A 28 6.84 -4.07 -15.73
CA ASP A 28 8.06 -3.72 -16.48
C ASP A 28 9.37 -3.97 -15.71
N HIS A 29 9.30 -4.52 -14.50
CA HIS A 29 10.49 -4.85 -13.73
C HIS A 29 11.13 -6.17 -14.17
N PRO A 30 12.46 -6.35 -13.99
CA PRO A 30 13.14 -7.60 -14.26
C PRO A 30 12.54 -8.78 -13.49
N VAL A 31 12.20 -9.85 -14.21
CA VAL A 31 11.58 -11.05 -13.66
C VAL A 31 12.42 -12.28 -13.99
N CYS A 32 12.69 -13.10 -13.01
CA CYS A 32 13.26 -14.43 -13.16
C CYS A 32 12.17 -15.49 -12.97
N ILE A 33 11.97 -16.34 -13.96
CA ILE A 33 11.04 -17.47 -13.88
C ILE A 33 11.83 -18.71 -13.41
N ASP A 34 11.61 -19.09 -12.16
CA ASP A 34 12.27 -20.25 -11.53
C ASP A 34 11.38 -21.51 -11.64
N ILE A 35 11.41 -22.16 -12.80
CA ILE A 35 10.57 -23.33 -13.11
C ILE A 35 10.83 -24.49 -12.16
N ASN A 36 12.09 -24.67 -11.76
CA ASN A 36 12.54 -25.81 -10.97
C ASN A 36 12.62 -25.54 -9.47
N ASP A 37 12.16 -24.37 -9.02
CA ASP A 37 12.23 -23.96 -7.62
C ASP A 37 13.69 -23.97 -7.06
N MET A 38 14.62 -23.61 -7.93
CA MET A 38 16.05 -23.67 -7.62
C MET A 38 16.45 -22.66 -6.56
N LEU A 39 15.83 -21.46 -6.58
CA LEU A 39 16.09 -20.43 -5.59
C LEU A 39 15.84 -20.95 -4.17
N ASN A 40 14.69 -21.59 -3.94
CA ASN A 40 14.35 -22.15 -2.64
C ASN A 40 15.23 -23.35 -2.28
N LYS A 41 15.50 -24.22 -3.25
CA LYS A 41 16.30 -25.44 -3.02
C LYS A 41 17.75 -25.13 -2.66
N LEU A 42 18.40 -24.23 -3.42
CA LEU A 42 19.80 -23.87 -3.20
C LEU A 42 20.00 -23.04 -1.93
N ASN A 43 19.08 -22.16 -1.62
CA ASN A 43 19.19 -21.28 -0.47
C ASN A 43 18.48 -21.82 0.78
N LYS A 44 17.94 -23.04 0.73
CA LYS A 44 17.20 -23.66 1.85
C LYS A 44 16.04 -22.80 2.36
N LEU A 45 15.40 -22.01 1.48
CA LEU A 45 14.32 -21.10 1.80
C LEU A 45 12.97 -21.79 2.04
N ASN A 46 12.93 -23.13 2.01
CA ASN A 46 11.70 -23.92 2.20
C ASN A 46 10.93 -23.61 3.48
N LYS A 47 11.61 -23.12 4.52
CA LYS A 47 10.97 -22.68 5.77
C LYS A 47 10.13 -21.41 5.59
N PHE A 48 10.34 -20.64 4.53
CA PHE A 48 9.68 -19.35 4.27
C PHE A 48 8.58 -19.43 3.21
N ARG A 49 8.32 -20.62 2.65
CA ARG A 49 7.34 -20.80 1.54
C ARG A 49 5.91 -20.42 1.91
N THR A 50 5.53 -20.56 3.18
CA THR A 50 4.18 -20.29 3.67
C THR A 50 4.02 -18.90 4.26
N ASP A 51 5.11 -18.24 4.62
CA ASP A 51 5.08 -16.91 5.21
C ASP A 51 5.63 -15.87 4.23
N MET A 52 4.72 -15.16 3.57
CA MET A 52 5.04 -14.11 2.61
C MET A 52 5.85 -12.96 3.22
N THR A 53 5.87 -12.83 4.54
CA THR A 53 6.66 -11.82 5.25
C THR A 53 8.15 -11.97 5.00
N PHE A 54 8.62 -13.21 4.80
CA PHE A 54 10.04 -13.54 4.61
C PHE A 54 10.46 -13.74 3.14
N GLN A 55 9.60 -13.40 2.19
CA GLN A 55 9.88 -13.59 0.75
C GLN A 55 10.51 -12.35 0.09
N THR A 56 10.81 -11.32 0.86
CA THR A 56 11.42 -10.09 0.36
C THR A 56 12.74 -9.84 1.11
N PHE A 57 13.80 -9.57 0.35
CA PHE A 57 15.15 -9.40 0.88
C PHE A 57 15.78 -8.11 0.33
N LEU A 58 16.53 -7.40 1.18
CA LEU A 58 17.47 -6.40 0.71
C LEU A 58 18.87 -7.03 0.70
N LEU A 59 19.57 -6.88 -0.42
CA LEU A 59 20.94 -7.38 -0.61
C LEU A 59 21.93 -6.22 -0.58
N ASP A 60 23.14 -6.49 -0.12
CA ASP A 60 24.28 -5.58 -0.30
C ASP A 60 24.87 -5.69 -1.72
N LYS A 61 25.92 -4.89 -1.98
CA LYS A 61 26.66 -4.89 -3.26
C LYS A 61 27.34 -6.23 -3.60
N ASN A 62 27.47 -7.13 -2.64
CA ASN A 62 28.06 -8.46 -2.81
C ASN A 62 26.98 -9.55 -2.88
N ASN A 63 25.70 -9.18 -3.09
CA ASN A 63 24.53 -10.06 -3.10
C ASN A 63 24.28 -10.80 -1.77
N LYS A 64 24.80 -10.28 -0.65
CA LYS A 64 24.53 -10.83 0.67
C LYS A 64 23.26 -10.21 1.24
N VAL A 65 22.39 -11.06 1.80
CA VAL A 65 21.15 -10.60 2.47
C VAL A 65 21.50 -9.78 3.71
N ILE A 66 21.02 -8.55 3.78
CA ILE A 66 21.21 -7.63 4.90
C ILE A 66 19.93 -7.33 5.66
N ILE A 67 18.77 -7.38 5.00
CA ILE A 67 17.46 -7.25 5.65
C ILE A 67 16.52 -8.29 5.05
N VAL A 68 15.72 -8.93 5.91
CA VAL A 68 14.66 -9.86 5.53
C VAL A 68 13.33 -9.27 5.95
N GLY A 69 12.32 -9.32 5.08
CA GLY A 69 10.97 -8.90 5.37
C GLY A 69 10.37 -8.00 4.30
N ASN A 70 9.04 -7.99 4.25
CA ASN A 70 8.30 -7.21 3.27
C ASN A 70 8.09 -5.76 3.77
N PRO A 71 8.69 -4.74 3.10
CA PRO A 71 8.57 -3.35 3.51
C PRO A 71 7.19 -2.74 3.23
N ILE A 72 6.34 -3.40 2.43
CA ILE A 72 4.99 -2.91 2.11
C ILE A 72 4.07 -3.05 3.32
N ASN A 73 4.15 -4.19 4.00
CA ASN A 73 3.23 -4.54 5.08
C ASN A 73 3.79 -4.29 6.49
N ASN A 74 5.06 -3.92 6.60
CA ASN A 74 5.73 -3.69 7.88
C ASN A 74 6.53 -2.40 7.86
N GLN A 75 6.04 -1.40 8.60
CA GLN A 75 6.67 -0.07 8.64
C GLN A 75 8.10 -0.11 9.21
N ASN A 76 8.37 -0.96 10.21
CA ASN A 76 9.72 -1.06 10.76
C ASN A 76 10.71 -1.63 9.74
N VAL A 77 10.27 -2.62 8.96
CA VAL A 77 11.08 -3.17 7.85
C VAL A 77 11.30 -2.10 6.79
N LYS A 78 10.28 -1.33 6.42
CA LYS A 78 10.39 -0.21 5.48
C LYS A 78 11.40 0.83 5.96
N ASP A 79 11.38 1.19 7.23
CA ASP A 79 12.31 2.14 7.82
C ASP A 79 13.76 1.63 7.77
N LEU A 80 13.96 0.33 8.04
CA LEU A 80 15.29 -0.30 7.91
C LEU A 80 15.80 -0.28 6.47
N TYR A 81 14.93 -0.59 5.48
CA TYR A 81 15.28 -0.50 4.06
C TYR A 81 15.68 0.93 3.67
N LEU A 82 14.84 1.91 4.03
CA LEU A 82 15.12 3.32 3.73
C LEU A 82 16.42 3.79 4.37
N LYS A 83 16.66 3.46 5.63
CA LYS A 83 17.91 3.78 6.33
C LYS A 83 19.12 3.17 5.63
N GLN A 84 19.02 1.90 5.24
CA GLN A 84 20.12 1.20 4.57
C GLN A 84 20.41 1.75 3.17
N ILE A 85 19.37 2.12 2.42
CA ILE A 85 19.49 2.62 1.04
C ILE A 85 19.95 4.09 1.02
N THR A 86 19.40 4.92 1.91
CA THR A 86 19.61 6.37 1.87
C THR A 86 20.66 6.87 2.86
N GLY A 87 21.06 6.04 3.81
CA GLY A 87 21.91 6.42 4.95
C GLY A 87 21.19 7.33 5.96
N LYS A 88 19.89 7.57 5.80
CA LYS A 88 19.11 8.47 6.63
C LYS A 88 18.02 7.71 7.37
N ASP A 89 17.76 8.09 8.61
CA ASP A 89 16.57 7.63 9.32
C ASP A 89 15.30 8.18 8.66
N ASN A 90 14.19 7.44 8.79
CA ASN A 90 12.90 7.90 8.29
C ASN A 90 12.54 9.23 8.99
N PRO A 91 12.37 10.32 8.25
CA PRO A 91 12.03 11.62 8.85
C PRO A 91 10.72 11.58 9.63
N ASN A 92 9.84 10.62 9.30
CA ASN A 92 8.55 10.42 9.98
C ASN A 92 8.65 9.58 11.26
N LYS A 93 9.83 9.01 11.59
CA LYS A 93 10.00 8.16 12.78
C LYS A 93 9.78 8.92 14.10
N ASN A 94 10.06 10.21 14.09
CA ASN A 94 9.93 11.09 15.24
C ASN A 94 8.68 11.99 15.19
N ILE A 95 7.75 11.76 14.26
CA ILE A 95 6.48 12.52 14.25
C ILE A 95 5.69 12.12 15.51
N PRO A 96 5.34 13.07 16.37
CA PRO A 96 4.51 12.80 17.53
C PRO A 96 3.21 12.10 17.12
N LYS A 97 2.81 11.11 17.88
CA LYS A 97 1.62 10.29 17.59
C LYS A 97 0.35 10.98 18.04
N THR A 98 -0.74 10.74 17.31
CA THR A 98 -2.06 11.31 17.64
C THR A 98 -3.19 10.30 17.40
N THR A 99 -4.42 10.67 17.78
CA THR A 99 -5.66 9.94 17.52
C THR A 99 -6.53 10.75 16.56
N VAL A 100 -7.42 10.06 15.86
CA VAL A 100 -8.35 10.70 14.94
C VAL A 100 -9.76 10.13 15.06
N GLU A 101 -10.71 10.94 14.65
CA GLU A 101 -12.08 10.55 14.36
C GLU A 101 -12.39 10.89 12.90
N VAL A 102 -13.19 10.05 12.25
CA VAL A 102 -13.65 10.30 10.87
C VAL A 102 -15.15 10.50 10.86
N ASN A 103 -15.62 11.38 9.97
CA ASN A 103 -17.04 11.71 9.86
C ASN A 103 -17.90 10.54 9.36
N GLN A 104 -17.30 9.58 8.64
CA GLN A 104 -18.00 8.41 8.12
C GLN A 104 -17.02 7.28 7.80
N THR A 105 -17.43 6.05 8.05
CA THR A 105 -16.64 4.82 7.81
C THR A 105 -17.28 3.90 6.76
N ASP A 106 -18.52 4.18 6.35
CA ASP A 106 -19.27 3.44 5.32
C ASP A 106 -20.00 4.47 4.43
N ILE A 107 -19.70 4.45 3.14
CA ILE A 107 -20.22 5.38 2.14
C ILE A 107 -20.91 4.56 1.05
N ASP A 108 -22.21 4.78 0.87
CA ASP A 108 -23.00 4.15 -0.17
C ASP A 108 -23.36 5.17 -1.25
N PHE A 109 -22.86 4.98 -2.46
CA PHE A 109 -23.20 5.82 -3.60
C PHE A 109 -24.52 5.46 -4.27
N GLY A 110 -25.20 4.40 -3.79
CA GLY A 110 -26.43 3.89 -4.39
C GLY A 110 -26.22 3.36 -5.81
N THR A 111 -27.29 3.42 -6.61
CA THR A 111 -27.22 3.00 -8.02
C THR A 111 -26.95 4.20 -8.92
N PHE A 112 -26.00 4.07 -9.87
CA PHE A 112 -25.66 5.11 -10.83
C PHE A 112 -25.11 4.53 -12.13
N ASP A 113 -25.06 5.37 -13.19
CA ASP A 113 -24.71 4.93 -14.54
C ASP A 113 -23.20 4.72 -14.71
N LYS A 114 -22.82 3.78 -15.57
CA LYS A 114 -21.45 3.50 -15.99
C LYS A 114 -20.76 4.78 -16.50
N PHE A 115 -19.46 4.91 -16.21
CA PHE A 115 -18.62 6.08 -16.51
C PHE A 115 -19.03 7.38 -15.81
N LYS A 116 -20.10 7.37 -15.02
CA LYS A 116 -20.45 8.53 -14.22
C LYS A 116 -19.55 8.63 -13.00
N LYS A 117 -18.85 9.74 -12.88
CA LYS A 117 -17.98 10.03 -11.77
C LYS A 117 -18.75 10.27 -10.48
N LYS A 118 -18.33 9.62 -9.40
CA LYS A 118 -18.78 9.91 -8.04
C LYS A 118 -17.62 10.43 -7.20
N GLU A 119 -17.91 11.38 -6.35
CA GLU A 119 -16.92 12.00 -5.46
C GLU A 119 -17.47 12.05 -4.04
N THR A 120 -16.57 11.90 -3.08
CA THR A 120 -16.87 12.10 -1.65
C THR A 120 -15.67 12.70 -0.95
N THR A 121 -15.92 13.31 0.20
CA THR A 121 -14.87 13.85 1.07
C THR A 121 -14.97 13.20 2.43
N ILE A 122 -13.89 12.58 2.86
CA ILE A 122 -13.73 12.03 4.20
C ILE A 122 -12.99 13.08 5.02
N GLU A 123 -13.58 13.51 6.11
CA GLU A 123 -12.94 14.40 7.07
C GLU A 123 -12.29 13.59 8.18
N VAL A 124 -10.99 13.81 8.38
CA VAL A 124 -10.18 13.15 9.41
C VAL A 124 -9.84 14.21 10.46
N LYS A 125 -10.58 14.21 11.57
CA LYS A 125 -10.42 15.16 12.66
C LYS A 125 -9.34 14.68 13.63
N ASN A 126 -8.42 15.56 13.97
CA ASN A 126 -7.40 15.30 14.98
C ASN A 126 -8.03 15.40 16.39
N THR A 127 -8.17 14.27 17.07
CA THR A 127 -8.71 14.18 18.44
C THR A 127 -7.64 14.03 19.49
N GLY A 128 -6.37 13.92 19.09
CA GLY A 128 -5.24 13.84 20.02
C GLY A 128 -4.58 15.19 20.27
N GLU A 129 -3.48 15.16 21.04
CA GLU A 129 -2.77 16.37 21.47
C GLU A 129 -1.61 16.77 20.55
N SER A 130 -1.21 15.88 19.65
CA SER A 130 -0.11 16.11 18.70
C SER A 130 -0.62 16.43 17.29
N PRO A 131 0.16 17.14 16.46
CA PRO A 131 -0.25 17.41 15.09
C PRO A 131 -0.55 16.13 14.30
N LEU A 132 -1.68 16.11 13.58
CA LEU A 132 -2.06 15.03 12.68
C LEU A 132 -1.36 15.21 11.32
N VAL A 133 -0.74 14.14 10.84
CA VAL A 133 -0.16 14.06 9.50
C VAL A 133 -0.68 12.80 8.80
N ILE A 134 -1.34 12.99 7.64
CA ILE A 134 -1.68 11.86 6.77
C ILE A 134 -0.42 11.47 6.01
N VAL A 135 0.00 10.22 6.15
CA VAL A 135 1.23 9.67 5.55
C VAL A 135 0.97 9.10 4.18
N ASP A 136 -0.17 8.42 4.02
CA ASP A 136 -0.53 7.73 2.80
C ASP A 136 -2.04 7.47 2.74
N VAL A 137 -2.60 7.46 1.52
CA VAL A 137 -3.97 7.02 1.26
C VAL A 137 -3.94 6.04 0.09
N SER A 138 -4.43 4.84 0.33
CA SER A 138 -4.51 3.77 -0.69
C SER A 138 -5.93 3.25 -0.85
N THR A 139 -6.22 2.73 -2.03
CA THR A 139 -7.53 2.18 -2.41
C THR A 139 -7.37 0.77 -2.95
N THR A 140 -8.41 -0.05 -2.83
CA THR A 140 -8.39 -1.46 -3.29
C THR A 140 -8.58 -1.61 -4.80
N CYS A 141 -9.12 -0.60 -5.48
CA CYS A 141 -9.35 -0.61 -6.93
C CYS A 141 -8.59 0.50 -7.66
N GLY A 142 -8.08 0.19 -8.84
CA GLY A 142 -7.50 1.19 -9.76
C GLY A 142 -8.52 2.15 -10.39
N CYS A 143 -9.83 1.93 -10.19
CA CYS A 143 -10.91 2.83 -10.62
C CYS A 143 -11.16 3.97 -9.62
N THR A 144 -10.51 3.91 -8.45
CA THR A 144 -10.64 4.87 -7.36
C THR A 144 -9.35 5.67 -7.20
N ALA A 145 -9.45 6.99 -7.29
CA ALA A 145 -8.38 7.92 -7.01
C ALA A 145 -8.64 8.65 -5.70
N ALA A 146 -7.60 8.80 -4.89
CA ALA A 146 -7.67 9.56 -3.65
C ALA A 146 -6.60 10.66 -3.60
N THR A 147 -6.99 11.83 -3.13
CA THR A 147 -6.07 12.94 -2.83
C THR A 147 -6.34 13.43 -1.41
N TYR A 148 -5.34 14.00 -0.76
CA TYR A 148 -5.48 14.44 0.63
C TYR A 148 -4.63 15.66 0.96
N ASP A 149 -5.00 16.36 2.03
CA ASP A 149 -4.27 17.51 2.55
C ASP A 149 -2.88 17.09 3.04
N LYS A 150 -1.83 17.77 2.54
CA LYS A 150 -0.43 17.47 2.89
C LYS A 150 0.07 18.25 4.11
N ARG A 151 -0.67 19.28 4.56
CA ARG A 151 -0.31 20.08 5.74
C ARG A 151 -0.60 19.30 7.04
N PRO A 152 0.16 19.52 8.11
CA PRO A 152 -0.24 19.04 9.43
C PRO A 152 -1.51 19.76 9.93
N ALA A 153 -2.37 19.03 10.67
CA ALA A 153 -3.51 19.60 11.37
C ALA A 153 -3.26 19.64 12.87
N LYS A 154 -3.53 20.77 13.51
CA LYS A 154 -3.43 20.94 14.97
C LYS A 154 -4.51 20.11 15.68
N PRO A 155 -4.38 19.87 17.00
CA PRO A 155 -5.47 19.35 17.81
C PRO A 155 -6.81 20.06 17.55
N GLY A 156 -7.87 19.29 17.30
CA GLY A 156 -9.19 19.79 16.96
C GLY A 156 -9.43 20.16 15.48
N GLU A 157 -8.38 20.33 14.66
CA GLU A 157 -8.52 20.59 13.23
C GLU A 157 -8.75 19.28 12.44
N SER A 158 -9.30 19.43 11.22
CA SER A 158 -9.53 18.31 10.29
C SER A 158 -8.68 18.43 9.03
N LEU A 159 -8.30 17.25 8.49
CA LEU A 159 -7.74 17.09 7.15
C LEU A 159 -8.79 16.45 6.24
N ARG A 160 -8.75 16.76 4.95
CA ARG A 160 -9.68 16.22 3.96
C ARG A 160 -8.99 15.17 3.09
N VAL A 161 -9.70 14.07 2.88
CA VAL A 161 -9.37 13.06 1.88
C VAL A 161 -10.49 13.06 0.85
N GLN A 162 -10.17 13.50 -0.36
CA GLN A 162 -11.10 13.48 -1.48
C GLN A 162 -10.97 12.17 -2.23
N VAL A 163 -12.06 11.46 -2.37
CA VAL A 163 -12.13 10.19 -3.09
C VAL A 163 -13.01 10.34 -4.32
N LYS A 164 -12.50 9.87 -5.46
CA LYS A 164 -13.15 9.93 -6.77
C LYS A 164 -13.20 8.54 -7.36
N ILE A 165 -14.40 8.08 -7.72
CA ILE A 165 -14.62 6.79 -8.36
C ILE A 165 -15.17 7.02 -9.76
N THR A 166 -14.58 6.35 -10.75
CA THR A 166 -15.07 6.31 -12.12
C THR A 166 -15.11 4.86 -12.58
N PRO A 167 -16.19 4.12 -12.30
CA PRO A 167 -16.27 2.71 -12.62
C PRO A 167 -16.34 2.49 -14.14
N LYS A 168 -15.62 1.48 -14.60
CA LYS A 168 -15.55 1.08 -16.01
C LYS A 168 -16.49 -0.06 -16.35
N ASP A 169 -16.93 -0.81 -15.35
CA ASP A 169 -17.80 -2.00 -15.48
C ASP A 169 -19.09 -1.83 -14.71
N THR A 170 -20.14 -2.52 -15.14
CA THR A 170 -21.44 -2.59 -14.45
C THR A 170 -21.39 -3.62 -13.34
N GLY A 171 -22.22 -3.45 -12.33
CA GLY A 171 -22.36 -4.37 -11.20
C GLY A 171 -22.07 -3.71 -9.85
N PHE A 172 -22.13 -4.50 -8.80
CA PHE A 172 -21.85 -4.07 -7.44
C PHE A 172 -20.34 -3.95 -7.22
N PHE A 173 -19.93 -2.91 -6.51
CA PHE A 173 -18.57 -2.76 -6.00
C PHE A 173 -18.55 -2.47 -4.50
N ASP A 174 -17.53 -2.97 -3.82
CA ASP A 174 -17.22 -2.73 -2.41
C ASP A 174 -15.72 -2.49 -2.29
N GLU A 175 -15.35 -1.25 -2.01
CA GLU A 175 -13.98 -0.76 -2.01
C GLU A 175 -13.58 -0.29 -0.63
N VAL A 176 -12.31 -0.38 -0.31
CA VAL A 176 -11.75 0.12 0.95
C VAL A 176 -10.73 1.21 0.68
N VAL A 177 -10.97 2.39 1.24
CA VAL A 177 -9.98 3.47 1.34
C VAL A 177 -9.25 3.31 2.67
N THR A 178 -7.94 3.13 2.60
CA THR A 178 -7.07 2.99 3.76
C THR A 178 -6.28 4.28 3.95
N ILE A 179 -6.50 4.98 5.06
CA ILE A 179 -5.84 6.24 5.41
C ILE A 179 -4.80 5.96 6.50
N LYS A 180 -3.52 6.06 6.14
CA LYS A 180 -2.40 5.94 7.09
C LYS A 180 -2.02 7.32 7.61
N TYR A 181 -1.91 7.44 8.91
CA TYR A 181 -1.53 8.68 9.60
C TYR A 181 -0.55 8.36 10.74
N ASN A 182 -0.03 9.37 11.43
CA ASN A 182 0.84 9.22 12.61
C ASN A 182 0.08 8.69 13.84
N SER A 183 -0.56 7.53 13.67
CA SER A 183 -1.39 6.85 14.68
C SER A 183 -0.58 6.39 15.89
N ILE A 184 -1.14 6.54 17.10
CA ILE A 184 -0.58 6.00 18.34
C ILE A 184 -0.37 4.48 18.23
N ASN A 185 -1.34 3.77 17.68
CA ASN A 185 -1.34 2.31 17.60
C ASN A 185 -0.82 1.78 16.26
N ASN A 186 -0.30 2.64 15.38
CA ASN A 186 0.06 2.33 14.00
C ASN A 186 -1.11 1.71 13.17
N GLN A 187 -2.34 1.93 13.60
CA GLN A 187 -3.53 1.44 12.91
C GLN A 187 -4.03 2.50 11.93
N PRO A 188 -4.26 2.14 10.66
CA PRO A 188 -4.88 3.05 9.70
C PRO A 188 -6.39 3.16 9.94
N VAL A 189 -6.97 4.25 9.49
CA VAL A 189 -8.42 4.34 9.30
C VAL A 189 -8.80 3.64 8.01
N LYS A 190 -9.88 2.85 8.05
CA LYS A 190 -10.46 2.19 6.89
C LYS A 190 -11.88 2.70 6.67
N VAL A 191 -12.16 3.17 5.46
CA VAL A 191 -13.49 3.63 5.05
C VAL A 191 -13.96 2.75 3.90
N LYS A 192 -15.11 2.14 4.06
CA LYS A 192 -15.76 1.33 3.01
C LYS A 192 -16.55 2.23 2.08
N ILE A 193 -16.47 1.95 0.80
CA ILE A 193 -17.21 2.68 -0.24
C ILE A 193 -17.87 1.63 -1.14
N LYS A 194 -19.18 1.68 -1.25
CA LYS A 194 -19.96 0.73 -2.06
C LYS A 194 -20.93 1.43 -2.98
N GLY A 195 -21.41 0.71 -3.97
CA GLY A 195 -22.42 1.18 -4.90
C GLY A 195 -22.74 0.13 -5.96
N ASN A 196 -23.74 0.42 -6.78
CA ASN A 196 -24.15 -0.44 -7.88
C ASN A 196 -24.16 0.36 -9.19
N VAL A 197 -23.45 -0.14 -10.19
CA VAL A 197 -23.26 0.51 -11.50
C VAL A 197 -24.17 -0.16 -12.52
N ARG A 198 -25.01 0.60 -13.21
CA ARG A 198 -25.92 0.12 -14.27
C ARG A 198 -25.53 0.65 -15.65
#